data_28aff1d7a63c1ca1dabbdb9dec89b78c
#
_entry.id   28aff1d7a63c1ca1dabbdb9dec89b78c
#
_cell.length_a   1.000
_cell.length_b   1.000
_cell.length_c   1.000
_cell.angle_alpha   90.00
_cell.angle_beta   90.00
_cell.angle_gamma   90.00
#
_symmetry.space_group_name_H-M   'P 1'
#
loop_
_entity.id
_entity.type
_entity.pdbx_description
1 polymer ?
#
loop_
_entity_poly.entity_id
_entity_poly.type
_entity_poly.pdbx_seq_one_letter_code
_entity_poly.pdbx_strand_id
1 'polypeptide(L)'
;KYNIDKNLVRGLDYYCHTAFEFVTNKLGSQGTVLAGGRYDGLSKMLGGSDISGVGWAAGIERLALMISCDFVHVTDVVLMGQAESFDYLLLPIMKKLVRSGIKTEIIYNGNLSKKFRRANKIKASYAIILGEEEINKKVIKLKNLKLGSEEFLDLDQAIKRMKND
;
A
#
# COMPACT_ATOMS: atom_id res chain seq x y z
N LYS A 1 -17.12 -10.46 23.84
CA LYS A 1 -17.42 -9.98 25.20
C LYS A 1 -17.04 -8.52 25.28
N TYR A 2 -17.83 -7.71 25.95
CA TYR A 2 -17.55 -6.30 26.23
C TYR A 2 -17.82 -6.04 27.71
N ASN A 3 -17.20 -5.01 28.25
CA ASN A 3 -17.43 -4.52 29.60
C ASN A 3 -18.11 -3.17 29.52
N ILE A 4 -19.06 -2.89 30.40
CA ILE A 4 -19.68 -1.57 30.53
C ILE A 4 -18.93 -0.83 31.62
N ASP A 5 -18.30 0.27 31.24
CA ASP A 5 -17.64 1.20 32.17
C ASP A 5 -18.37 2.54 32.14
N LYS A 6 -19.02 2.86 33.26
CA LYS A 6 -19.76 4.13 33.41
C LYS A 6 -18.85 5.35 33.58
N ASN A 7 -17.57 5.11 33.82
CA ASN A 7 -16.59 6.18 34.02
C ASN A 7 -15.71 6.42 32.79
N LEU A 8 -16.00 5.75 31.67
CA LEU A 8 -15.26 5.95 30.44
C LEU A 8 -15.43 7.38 29.95
N VAL A 9 -14.34 8.15 29.92
CA VAL A 9 -14.29 9.51 29.41
C VAL A 9 -13.35 9.57 28.22
N ARG A 10 -13.79 10.27 27.17
CA ARG A 10 -13.00 10.57 25.99
C ARG A 10 -12.68 12.06 25.94
N GLY A 11 -11.47 12.41 25.43
CA GLY A 11 -10.99 13.78 25.37
C GLY A 11 -11.63 14.65 24.26
N LEU A 12 -12.81 14.30 23.76
CA LEU A 12 -13.50 15.00 22.69
C LEU A 12 -14.92 15.34 23.17
N ASP A 13 -15.22 16.60 23.25
CA ASP A 13 -16.45 17.16 23.84
C ASP A 13 -17.70 17.02 22.97
N TYR A 14 -17.56 16.62 21.72
CA TYR A 14 -18.69 16.35 20.83
C TYR A 14 -19.36 14.98 21.04
N TYR A 15 -18.73 14.08 21.82
CA TYR A 15 -19.37 12.79 22.12
C TYR A 15 -20.57 12.95 23.04
N CYS A 16 -21.63 12.21 22.74
CA CYS A 16 -22.83 12.12 23.54
C CYS A 16 -23.27 10.65 23.68
N HIS A 17 -23.93 10.33 24.78
CA HIS A 17 -24.49 9.01 25.12
C HIS A 17 -23.44 7.89 25.20
N THR A 18 -22.98 7.39 24.07
CA THR A 18 -22.16 6.17 23.98
C THR A 18 -20.76 6.51 23.50
N ALA A 19 -19.76 6.16 24.27
CA ALA A 19 -18.37 6.08 23.85
C ALA A 19 -17.87 4.64 23.98
N PHE A 20 -16.91 4.24 23.17
CA PHE A 20 -16.34 2.90 23.22
C PHE A 20 -14.86 2.91 22.89
N GLU A 21 -14.16 1.90 23.45
CA GLU A 21 -12.74 1.65 23.18
C GLU A 21 -12.49 0.17 22.97
N PHE A 22 -11.55 -0.12 22.08
CA PHE A 22 -10.93 -1.45 21.98
C PHE A 22 -9.55 -1.36 22.59
N VAL A 23 -9.36 -2.10 23.67
CA VAL A 23 -8.14 -2.04 24.48
C VAL A 23 -7.40 -3.37 24.41
N THR A 24 -6.07 -3.31 24.38
CA THR A 24 -5.18 -4.47 24.43
C THR A 24 -4.17 -4.32 25.56
N ASN A 25 -3.82 -5.42 26.21
CA ASN A 25 -2.77 -5.46 27.20
C ASN A 25 -1.35 -5.61 26.59
N LYS A 26 -1.26 -5.80 25.27
CA LYS A 26 0.02 -6.04 24.57
C LYS A 26 0.87 -4.77 24.40
N LEU A 27 0.26 -3.59 24.52
CA LEU A 27 0.92 -2.31 24.25
C LEU A 27 1.15 -1.44 25.52
N GLY A 28 1.13 -2.04 26.70
CA GLY A 28 1.35 -1.35 27.97
C GLY A 28 0.37 -0.18 28.19
N SER A 29 0.88 1.00 28.53
CA SER A 29 0.06 2.20 28.79
C SER A 29 -0.68 2.74 27.55
N GLN A 30 -0.33 2.31 26.35
CA GLN A 30 -0.98 2.71 25.09
C GLN A 30 -1.97 1.66 24.58
N GLY A 31 -2.68 1.01 25.47
CA GLY A 31 -3.54 -0.13 25.16
C GLY A 31 -4.72 0.16 24.24
N THR A 32 -5.24 1.37 24.17
CA THR A 32 -6.37 1.69 23.28
C THR A 32 -5.93 1.72 21.82
N VAL A 33 -6.39 0.78 21.03
CA VAL A 33 -6.04 0.63 19.60
C VAL A 33 -7.09 1.21 18.66
N LEU A 34 -8.35 1.27 19.11
CA LEU A 34 -9.46 1.89 18.39
C LEU A 34 -10.40 2.51 19.41
N ALA A 35 -10.95 3.66 19.10
CA ALA A 35 -11.94 4.30 19.94
C ALA A 35 -12.92 5.12 19.11
N GLY A 36 -14.14 5.28 19.63
CA GLY A 36 -15.18 6.01 18.97
C GLY A 36 -16.36 6.30 19.88
N GLY A 37 -17.41 6.84 19.30
CA GLY A 37 -18.63 7.15 20.02
C GLY A 37 -19.68 7.77 19.13
N ARG A 38 -20.82 8.08 19.75
CA ARG A 38 -21.92 8.79 19.14
C ARG A 38 -21.72 10.29 19.28
N TYR A 39 -22.08 11.06 18.26
CA TYR A 39 -22.00 12.51 18.24
C TYR A 39 -23.19 13.09 17.45
N ASP A 40 -24.20 13.56 18.13
CA ASP A 40 -25.44 14.04 17.50
C ASP A 40 -25.37 15.54 17.12
N GLY A 41 -24.56 16.32 17.82
CA GLY A 41 -24.46 17.76 17.60
C GLY A 41 -23.35 18.23 16.64
N LEU A 42 -22.46 17.34 16.23
CA LEU A 42 -21.24 17.73 15.50
C LEU A 42 -21.54 18.36 14.13
N SER A 43 -22.45 17.79 13.36
CA SER A 43 -22.83 18.34 12.05
C SER A 43 -23.38 19.76 12.17
N LYS A 44 -24.27 20.01 13.13
CA LYS A 44 -24.83 21.33 13.40
C LYS A 44 -23.77 22.34 13.89
N MET A 45 -22.82 21.88 14.72
CA MET A 45 -21.71 22.71 15.20
C MET A 45 -20.80 23.17 14.05
N LEU A 46 -20.67 22.35 13.01
CA LEU A 46 -19.91 22.65 11.78
C LEU A 46 -20.74 23.39 10.71
N GLY A 47 -21.95 23.84 11.03
CA GLY A 47 -22.81 24.58 10.10
C GLY A 47 -23.66 23.70 9.17
N GLY A 48 -23.69 22.38 9.41
CA GLY A 48 -24.52 21.43 8.66
C GLY A 48 -25.90 21.21 9.29
N SER A 49 -26.63 20.22 8.77
CA SER A 49 -27.92 19.81 9.30
C SER A 49 -27.81 19.12 10.65
N ASP A 50 -28.90 19.11 11.43
CA ASP A 50 -28.99 18.41 12.71
C ASP A 50 -29.13 16.90 12.44
N ILE A 51 -28.02 16.21 12.35
CA ILE A 51 -27.95 14.79 12.01
C ILE A 51 -27.11 14.07 13.06
N SER A 52 -27.67 12.97 13.58
CA SER A 52 -26.94 12.05 14.47
C SER A 52 -25.81 11.35 13.73
N GLY A 53 -24.70 11.17 14.40
CA GLY A 53 -23.54 10.48 13.86
C GLY A 53 -22.92 9.50 14.84
N VAL A 54 -22.25 8.49 14.30
CA VAL A 54 -21.38 7.59 15.04
C VAL A 54 -20.13 7.36 14.22
N GLY A 55 -18.98 7.35 14.88
CA GLY A 55 -17.71 7.11 14.19
C GLY A 55 -16.62 6.64 15.12
N TRP A 56 -15.50 6.28 14.54
CA TRP A 56 -14.34 5.76 15.26
C TRP A 56 -13.06 6.07 14.51
N ALA A 57 -11.95 6.01 15.24
CA ALA A 57 -10.62 6.06 14.67
C ALA A 57 -9.76 4.95 15.27
N ALA A 58 -8.84 4.41 14.49
CA ALA A 58 -7.89 3.39 14.91
C ALA A 58 -6.45 3.83 14.65
N GLY A 59 -5.53 3.50 15.58
CA GLY A 59 -4.11 3.73 15.40
C GLY A 59 -3.49 2.63 14.55
N ILE A 60 -3.15 2.92 13.28
CA ILE A 60 -2.55 1.95 12.36
C ILE A 60 -1.22 1.42 12.92
N GLU A 61 -0.39 2.28 13.48
CA GLU A 61 0.89 1.91 14.11
C GLU A 61 0.68 0.98 15.30
N ARG A 62 -0.33 1.26 16.14
CA ARG A 62 -0.68 0.40 17.27
C ARG A 62 -1.17 -0.97 16.82
N LEU A 63 -2.01 -1.01 15.78
CA LEU A 63 -2.47 -2.27 15.18
C LEU A 63 -1.31 -3.03 14.56
N ALA A 64 -0.38 -2.36 13.87
CA ALA A 64 0.80 -2.98 13.29
C ALA A 64 1.71 -3.63 14.34
N LEU A 65 1.89 -2.99 15.52
CA LEU A 65 2.65 -3.57 16.63
C LEU A 65 2.01 -4.85 17.23
N MET A 66 0.72 -5.06 17.00
CA MET A 66 0.02 -6.27 17.46
C MET A 66 0.13 -7.44 16.49
N ILE A 67 0.54 -7.20 15.26
CA ILE A 67 0.66 -8.22 14.22
C ILE A 67 2.00 -8.93 14.38
N SER A 68 1.95 -10.19 14.76
CA SER A 68 3.13 -11.07 14.87
C SER A 68 3.35 -11.84 13.56
N CYS A 69 3.56 -11.15 12.46
CA CYS A 69 3.93 -11.80 11.21
C CYS A 69 5.15 -11.11 10.61
N ASP A 70 6.11 -11.92 10.21
CA ASP A 70 7.21 -11.46 9.38
C ASP A 70 6.66 -11.14 7.99
N PHE A 71 6.42 -9.87 7.74
CA PHE A 71 6.12 -9.41 6.39
C PHE A 71 7.37 -9.55 5.54
N VAL A 72 7.53 -10.67 4.88
CA VAL A 72 8.51 -10.78 3.82
C VAL A 72 8.03 -9.89 2.68
N HIS A 73 8.68 -8.74 2.51
CA HIS A 73 8.44 -7.87 1.37
C HIS A 73 9.03 -8.55 0.13
N VAL A 74 8.19 -9.30 -0.57
CA VAL A 74 8.57 -9.93 -1.84
C VAL A 74 8.11 -9.02 -2.95
N THR A 75 9.03 -8.55 -3.76
CA THR A 75 8.73 -7.82 -5.01
C THR A 75 8.92 -8.80 -6.17
N ASP A 76 7.86 -9.08 -6.91
CA ASP A 76 7.95 -9.97 -8.06
C ASP A 76 8.64 -9.26 -9.23
N VAL A 77 8.25 -8.00 -9.48
CA VAL A 77 8.76 -7.22 -10.60
C VAL A 77 9.02 -5.76 -10.21
N VAL A 78 10.10 -5.21 -10.70
CA VAL A 78 10.39 -3.77 -10.64
C VAL A 78 10.14 -3.14 -12.01
N LEU A 79 9.59 -1.93 -11.99
CA LEU A 79 9.42 -1.10 -13.19
C LEU A 79 10.45 0.02 -13.17
N MET A 80 11.06 0.28 -14.32
CA MET A 80 12.04 1.36 -14.46
C MET A 80 12.02 1.95 -15.87
N GLY A 81 11.99 3.28 -15.96
CA GLY A 81 12.24 4.02 -17.20
C GLY A 81 13.74 4.10 -17.48
N GLN A 82 14.16 4.07 -18.74
CA GLN A 82 15.56 4.35 -19.13
C GLN A 82 15.94 5.81 -18.86
N ALA A 83 14.96 6.73 -18.97
CA ALA A 83 15.07 8.12 -18.59
C ALA A 83 13.82 8.56 -17.82
N GLU A 84 13.92 9.67 -17.07
CA GLU A 84 12.81 10.24 -16.30
C GLU A 84 11.60 10.60 -17.17
N SER A 85 11.83 10.95 -18.43
CA SER A 85 10.79 11.22 -19.43
C SER A 85 9.82 10.06 -19.67
N PHE A 86 10.17 8.84 -19.29
CA PHE A 86 9.32 7.66 -19.46
C PHE A 86 8.59 7.26 -18.17
N ASP A 87 8.87 7.89 -17.05
CA ASP A 87 8.35 7.49 -15.75
C ASP A 87 6.82 7.60 -15.63
N TYR A 88 6.19 8.52 -16.38
CA TYR A 88 4.73 8.67 -16.42
C TYR A 88 4.02 7.43 -16.98
N LEU A 89 4.70 6.61 -17.78
CA LEU A 89 4.16 5.38 -18.36
C LEU A 89 4.19 4.20 -17.38
N LEU A 90 4.99 4.28 -16.31
CA LEU A 90 5.18 3.16 -15.37
C LEU A 90 3.95 2.92 -14.51
N LEU A 91 3.23 3.97 -14.12
CA LEU A 91 2.09 3.87 -13.23
C LEU A 91 0.89 3.09 -13.84
N PRO A 92 0.49 3.34 -15.12
CA PRO A 92 -0.52 2.52 -15.79
C PRO A 92 -0.14 1.03 -15.87
N ILE A 93 1.14 0.73 -16.13
CA ILE A 93 1.65 -0.65 -16.17
C ILE A 93 1.57 -1.27 -14.79
N MET A 94 2.07 -0.59 -13.75
CA MET A 94 1.96 -1.02 -12.36
C MET A 94 0.52 -1.37 -11.99
N LYS A 95 -0.43 -0.50 -12.31
CA LYS A 95 -1.85 -0.72 -12.03
C LYS A 95 -2.37 -2.03 -12.63
N LYS A 96 -1.97 -2.36 -13.86
CA LYS A 96 -2.37 -3.61 -14.53
C LYS A 96 -1.72 -4.84 -13.87
N LEU A 97 -0.43 -4.76 -13.53
CA LEU A 97 0.32 -5.82 -12.85
C LEU A 97 -0.27 -6.13 -11.46
N VAL A 98 -0.48 -5.10 -10.64
CA VAL A 98 -1.05 -5.25 -9.29
C VAL A 98 -2.47 -5.85 -9.35
N ARG A 99 -3.31 -5.42 -10.31
CA ARG A 99 -4.62 -6.03 -10.53
C ARG A 99 -4.54 -7.50 -10.95
N SER A 100 -3.43 -7.89 -11.55
CA SER A 100 -3.15 -9.28 -11.90
C SER A 100 -2.53 -10.09 -10.76
N GLY A 101 -2.37 -9.50 -9.56
CA GLY A 101 -1.81 -10.16 -8.37
C GLY A 101 -0.28 -10.16 -8.32
N ILE A 102 0.41 -9.41 -9.18
CA ILE A 102 1.87 -9.33 -9.22
C ILE A 102 2.33 -8.17 -8.33
N LYS A 103 3.18 -8.47 -7.35
CA LYS A 103 3.75 -7.48 -6.43
C LYS A 103 4.81 -6.65 -7.15
N THR A 104 4.50 -5.38 -7.33
CA THR A 104 5.23 -4.47 -8.22
C THR A 104 5.76 -3.26 -7.47
N GLU A 105 7.02 -2.90 -7.72
CA GLU A 105 7.63 -1.64 -7.24
C GLU A 105 8.13 -0.81 -8.43
N ILE A 106 8.02 0.52 -8.35
CA ILE A 106 8.60 1.44 -9.33
C ILE A 106 9.89 2.03 -8.77
N ILE A 107 10.95 2.02 -9.56
CA ILE A 107 12.22 2.66 -9.23
C ILE A 107 12.41 3.88 -10.13
N TYR A 108 12.11 5.07 -9.58
CA TYR A 108 12.18 6.32 -10.32
C TYR A 108 13.60 6.89 -10.46
N ASN A 109 14.37 6.89 -9.38
CA ASN A 109 15.62 7.66 -9.30
C ASN A 109 16.87 6.90 -9.74
N GLY A 110 17.76 7.62 -10.43
CA GLY A 110 19.08 7.14 -10.82
C GLY A 110 19.14 6.57 -12.23
N ASN A 111 20.38 6.34 -12.69
CA ASN A 111 20.62 5.67 -13.96
C ASN A 111 20.29 4.16 -13.86
N LEU A 112 20.20 3.47 -15.00
CA LEU A 112 19.83 2.06 -15.05
C LEU A 112 20.70 1.17 -14.14
N SER A 113 22.00 1.42 -14.05
CA SER A 113 22.89 0.64 -13.18
C SER A 113 22.51 0.76 -11.70
N LYS A 114 22.14 1.97 -11.23
CA LYS A 114 21.64 2.18 -9.87
C LYS A 114 20.27 1.54 -9.66
N LYS A 115 19.39 1.64 -10.66
CA LYS A 115 18.06 1.01 -10.62
C LYS A 115 18.17 -0.51 -10.52
N PHE A 116 19.03 -1.15 -11.31
CA PHE A 116 19.29 -2.60 -11.21
C PHE A 116 19.91 -3.01 -9.87
N ARG A 117 20.84 -2.21 -9.32
CA ARG A 117 21.40 -2.46 -7.99
C ARG A 117 20.31 -2.49 -6.92
N ARG A 118 19.35 -1.55 -6.99
CA ARG A 118 18.21 -1.52 -6.09
C ARG A 118 17.31 -2.74 -6.31
N ALA A 119 16.98 -3.10 -7.55
CA ALA A 119 16.20 -4.28 -7.89
C ALA A 119 16.78 -5.56 -7.28
N ASN A 120 18.10 -5.74 -7.39
CA ASN A 120 18.81 -6.87 -6.79
C ASN A 120 18.78 -6.83 -5.25
N LYS A 121 18.92 -5.64 -4.64
CA LYS A 121 18.85 -5.47 -3.18
C LYS A 121 17.51 -5.90 -2.60
N ILE A 122 16.40 -5.58 -3.28
CA ILE A 122 15.06 -5.99 -2.86
C ILE A 122 14.68 -7.40 -3.34
N LYS A 123 15.62 -8.10 -4.00
CA LYS A 123 15.47 -9.47 -4.50
C LYS A 123 14.28 -9.63 -5.46
N ALA A 124 14.01 -8.64 -6.30
CA ALA A 124 13.01 -8.77 -7.34
C ALA A 124 13.36 -9.88 -8.31
N SER A 125 12.35 -10.63 -8.78
CA SER A 125 12.56 -11.72 -9.75
C SER A 125 12.70 -11.19 -11.17
N TYR A 126 11.98 -10.10 -11.47
CA TYR A 126 11.92 -9.51 -12.80
C TYR A 126 12.13 -8.01 -12.79
N ALA A 127 12.56 -7.46 -13.91
CA ALA A 127 12.54 -6.04 -14.20
C ALA A 127 11.82 -5.78 -15.53
N ILE A 128 10.90 -4.82 -15.54
CA ILE A 128 10.33 -4.26 -16.76
C ILE A 128 11.02 -2.93 -17.02
N ILE A 129 11.57 -2.79 -18.21
CA ILE A 129 12.31 -1.62 -18.64
C ILE A 129 11.54 -0.96 -19.78
N LEU A 130 11.38 0.35 -19.69
CA LEU A 130 10.79 1.16 -20.75
C LEU A 130 11.79 2.20 -21.23
N GLY A 131 12.02 2.20 -22.51
CA GLY A 131 12.77 3.18 -23.24
C GLY A 131 12.07 3.56 -24.55
N GLU A 132 12.73 4.34 -25.37
CA GLU A 132 12.18 4.82 -26.63
C GLU A 132 11.84 3.68 -27.60
N GLU A 133 12.70 2.65 -27.65
CA GLU A 133 12.50 1.49 -28.53
C GLU A 133 11.26 0.70 -28.11
N GLU A 134 11.07 0.44 -26.82
CA GLU A 134 9.94 -0.31 -26.29
C GLU A 134 8.63 0.42 -26.54
N ILE A 135 8.63 1.75 -26.38
CA ILE A 135 7.45 2.59 -26.64
C ILE A 135 7.06 2.58 -28.11
N ASN A 136 8.03 2.79 -28.99
CA ASN A 136 7.80 2.83 -30.44
C ASN A 136 7.24 1.49 -30.96
N LYS A 137 7.72 0.38 -30.41
CA LYS A 137 7.28 -0.98 -30.77
C LYS A 137 6.01 -1.43 -30.00
N LYS A 138 5.51 -0.62 -29.05
CA LYS A 138 4.39 -0.96 -28.15
C LYS A 138 4.61 -2.27 -27.36
N VAL A 139 5.83 -2.51 -26.94
CA VAL A 139 6.24 -3.66 -26.13
C VAL A 139 6.90 -3.21 -24.84
N ILE A 140 7.14 -4.14 -23.97
CA ILE A 140 7.99 -3.95 -22.78
C ILE A 140 9.21 -4.85 -22.90
N LYS A 141 10.33 -4.44 -22.33
CA LYS A 141 11.49 -5.31 -22.14
C LYS A 141 11.36 -5.95 -20.77
N LEU A 142 11.10 -7.25 -20.73
CA LEU A 142 11.07 -8.05 -19.51
C LEU A 142 12.43 -8.72 -19.32
N LYS A 143 13.06 -8.45 -18.18
CA LYS A 143 14.34 -9.09 -17.81
C LYS A 143 14.13 -9.99 -16.60
N ASN A 144 14.49 -11.25 -16.71
CA ASN A 144 14.60 -12.15 -15.57
C ASN A 144 15.91 -11.85 -14.84
N LEU A 145 15.84 -11.39 -13.59
CA LEU A 145 17.02 -10.94 -12.84
C LEU A 145 17.87 -12.10 -12.30
N LYS A 146 17.30 -13.32 -12.21
CA LYS A 146 18.04 -14.52 -11.79
C LYS A 146 18.79 -15.16 -12.96
N LEU A 147 18.13 -15.28 -14.11
CA LEU A 147 18.68 -15.94 -15.30
C LEU A 147 19.44 -14.98 -16.22
N GLY A 148 19.20 -13.67 -16.09
CA GLY A 148 19.77 -12.64 -16.95
C GLY A 148 19.16 -12.57 -18.35
N SER A 149 18.16 -13.40 -18.67
CA SER A 149 17.49 -13.39 -19.98
C SER A 149 16.60 -12.16 -20.14
N GLU A 150 16.49 -11.68 -21.37
CA GLU A 150 15.66 -10.53 -21.76
C GLU A 150 14.73 -10.94 -22.90
N GLU A 151 13.48 -10.51 -22.80
CA GLU A 151 12.43 -10.77 -23.78
C GLU A 151 11.67 -9.47 -24.07
N PHE A 152 11.27 -9.28 -25.33
CA PHE A 152 10.37 -8.18 -25.72
C PHE A 152 8.96 -8.74 -25.89
N LEU A 153 8.05 -8.32 -25.06
CA LEU A 153 6.70 -8.86 -24.95
C LEU A 153 5.67 -7.75 -24.87
N ASP A 154 4.44 -8.03 -25.26
CA ASP A 154 3.34 -7.20 -24.81
C ASP A 154 3.08 -7.42 -23.31
N LEU A 155 2.36 -6.51 -22.67
CA LEU A 155 2.17 -6.55 -21.22
C LEU A 155 1.36 -7.78 -20.76
N ASP A 156 0.43 -8.28 -21.57
CA ASP A 156 -0.38 -9.46 -21.23
C ASP A 156 0.43 -10.76 -21.33
N GLN A 157 1.31 -10.84 -22.32
CA GLN A 157 2.29 -11.93 -22.45
C GLN A 157 3.26 -11.93 -21.25
N ALA A 158 3.78 -10.76 -20.87
CA ALA A 158 4.66 -10.63 -19.73
C ALA A 158 3.98 -11.04 -18.40
N ILE A 159 2.71 -10.67 -18.21
CA ILE A 159 1.93 -11.11 -17.04
C ILE A 159 1.80 -12.64 -17.01
N LYS A 160 1.50 -13.27 -18.14
CA LYS A 160 1.42 -14.74 -18.23
C LYS A 160 2.76 -15.39 -17.94
N ARG A 161 3.84 -14.82 -18.49
CA ARG A 161 5.21 -15.32 -18.29
C ARG A 161 5.62 -15.33 -16.81
N MET A 162 5.38 -14.20 -16.12
CA MET A 162 5.70 -14.05 -14.70
C MET A 162 4.85 -14.93 -13.77
N LYS A 163 3.66 -15.37 -14.20
CA LYS A 163 2.79 -16.25 -13.40
C LYS A 163 3.10 -17.72 -13.56
N ASN A 164 3.78 -18.10 -14.63
CA ASN A 164 4.09 -19.49 -14.96
C ASN A 164 5.48 -19.92 -14.46
N ASP A 165 6.30 -18.98 -13.96
CA ASP A 165 7.60 -19.21 -13.32
C ASP A 165 7.47 -19.21 -11.79
#